data_f35598d343aac3a2883ad36a5837665b
#
_entry.id   f35598d343aac3a2883ad36a5837665b
#
_cell.length_a   1.000
_cell.length_b   1.000
_cell.length_c   1.000
_cell.angle_alpha   90.00
_cell.angle_beta   90.00
_cell.angle_gamma   90.00
#
_symmetry.space_group_name_H-M   'P 1'
#
loop_
_entity.id
_entity.type
_entity.pdbx_description
1 polymer ?
#
loop_
_entity_poly.entity_id
_entity_poly.type
_entity_poly.pdbx_seq_one_letter_code
_entity_poly.pdbx_strand_id
1 'polypeptide(L)'
;VIKSGEKLSYKLGTRGSPLSLAQTNWVLDELKKTNSSLKFDIEKITTKGDTDTRPLFEMEQKGIFEKEIDRAVSEKRVDFAVHSMKDVPSTLDSSLTIACVPKRESANDVLITNEGFSLDSIPSGSTVGSSSLRRAVQISRKRPDLNVKPIRGNIETRINKVIEKKIDGIVLAKAGISRLGVDTKHSILSKDEFLPSPGQGALAIICRNDDSKTIEMLKKIEDKNS
;
A
#
# COMPACT_ATOMS: atom_id res chain seq x y z
N VAL A 1 -3.10 -35.70 -1.34
CA VAL A 1 -4.30 -36.27 -0.71
C VAL A 1 -5.00 -35.12 0.00
N ILE A 2 -6.15 -34.69 -0.54
CA ILE A 2 -6.97 -33.63 0.06
C ILE A 2 -7.58 -34.19 1.34
N LYS A 3 -7.28 -33.59 2.48
CA LYS A 3 -7.94 -33.93 3.76
C LYS A 3 -9.42 -33.54 3.67
N SER A 4 -10.32 -34.47 3.95
CA SER A 4 -11.77 -34.21 3.97
C SER A 4 -12.08 -33.05 4.93
N GLY A 5 -12.66 -31.96 4.39
CA GLY A 5 -13.05 -30.76 5.16
C GLY A 5 -12.17 -29.52 4.96
N GLU A 6 -11.20 -29.53 4.04
CA GLU A 6 -10.39 -28.36 3.71
C GLU A 6 -11.22 -27.36 2.87
N LYS A 7 -11.27 -26.10 3.33
CA LYS A 7 -11.88 -25.01 2.55
C LYS A 7 -10.94 -24.65 1.40
N LEU A 8 -11.41 -24.78 0.18
CA LEU A 8 -10.62 -24.49 -1.04
C LEU A 8 -11.07 -23.24 -1.77
N SER A 9 -12.21 -22.66 -1.42
CA SER A 9 -12.73 -21.44 -2.04
C SER A 9 -12.82 -20.32 -1.00
N TYR A 10 -12.24 -19.19 -1.34
CA TYR A 10 -12.17 -18.01 -0.48
C TYR A 10 -12.60 -16.77 -1.24
N LYS A 11 -13.28 -15.86 -0.55
CA LYS A 11 -13.66 -14.57 -1.07
C LYS A 11 -12.84 -13.49 -0.36
N LEU A 12 -12.25 -12.56 -1.11
CA LEU A 12 -11.46 -11.50 -0.51
C LEU A 12 -11.94 -10.12 -0.94
N GLY A 13 -11.84 -9.17 -0.01
CA GLY A 13 -12.17 -7.78 -0.22
C GLY A 13 -10.94 -6.96 -0.59
N THR A 14 -11.06 -6.08 -1.58
CA THR A 14 -10.01 -5.13 -1.94
C THR A 14 -10.58 -3.86 -2.54
N ARG A 15 -9.81 -2.78 -2.50
CA ARG A 15 -10.15 -1.56 -3.25
C ARG A 15 -10.01 -1.80 -4.75
N GLY A 16 -10.74 -0.99 -5.54
CA GLY A 16 -10.62 -1.02 -7.00
C GLY A 16 -9.39 -0.33 -7.57
N SER A 17 -8.49 0.25 -6.75
CA SER A 17 -7.31 0.96 -7.26
C SER A 17 -6.29 0.00 -7.88
N PRO A 18 -5.54 0.44 -8.93
CA PRO A 18 -4.53 -0.42 -9.55
C PRO A 18 -3.53 -1.03 -8.56
N LEU A 19 -3.04 -0.22 -7.60
CA LEU A 19 -2.11 -0.71 -6.58
C LEU A 19 -2.74 -1.75 -5.66
N SER A 20 -3.96 -1.53 -5.18
CA SER A 20 -4.64 -2.51 -4.32
C SER A 20 -4.88 -3.83 -5.04
N LEU A 21 -5.27 -3.78 -6.31
CA LEU A 21 -5.42 -4.98 -7.14
C LEU A 21 -4.09 -5.69 -7.37
N ALA A 22 -3.01 -4.97 -7.65
CA ALA A 22 -1.68 -5.55 -7.83
C ALA A 22 -1.19 -6.24 -6.53
N GLN A 23 -1.39 -5.61 -5.36
CA GLN A 23 -1.08 -6.19 -4.06
C GLN A 23 -1.89 -7.46 -3.79
N THR A 24 -3.18 -7.40 -4.06
CA THR A 24 -4.10 -8.53 -3.92
C THR A 24 -3.68 -9.69 -4.81
N ASN A 25 -3.48 -9.46 -6.10
CA ASN A 25 -3.09 -10.51 -7.04
C ASN A 25 -1.77 -11.16 -6.65
N TRP A 26 -0.77 -10.36 -6.23
CA TRP A 26 0.50 -10.90 -5.75
C TRP A 26 0.31 -11.84 -4.55
N VAL A 27 -0.54 -11.49 -3.58
CA VAL A 27 -0.85 -12.37 -2.42
C VAL A 27 -1.54 -13.66 -2.89
N LEU A 28 -2.48 -13.56 -3.82
CA LEU A 28 -3.18 -14.74 -4.36
C LEU A 28 -2.23 -15.69 -5.11
N ASP A 29 -1.28 -15.13 -5.85
CA ASP A 29 -0.27 -15.92 -6.56
C ASP A 29 0.66 -16.64 -5.58
N GLU A 30 1.09 -15.97 -4.49
CA GLU A 30 1.86 -16.62 -3.43
C GLU A 30 1.06 -17.75 -2.75
N LEU A 31 -0.22 -17.54 -2.45
CA LEU A 31 -1.08 -18.58 -1.87
C LEU A 31 -1.27 -19.78 -2.82
N LYS A 32 -1.50 -19.53 -4.11
CA LYS A 32 -1.62 -20.60 -5.14
C LYS A 32 -0.34 -21.43 -5.28
N LYS A 33 0.84 -20.85 -5.04
CA LYS A 33 2.09 -21.63 -5.00
C LYS A 33 2.11 -22.64 -3.86
N THR A 34 1.42 -22.37 -2.75
CA THR A 34 1.33 -23.30 -1.61
C THR A 34 0.29 -24.41 -1.82
N ASN A 35 -0.77 -24.11 -2.56
CA ASN A 35 -1.82 -25.06 -2.95
C ASN A 35 -2.52 -24.56 -4.20
N SER A 36 -2.25 -25.19 -5.34
CA SER A 36 -2.83 -24.85 -6.66
C SER A 36 -4.34 -25.08 -6.76
N SER A 37 -4.93 -25.84 -5.83
CA SER A 37 -6.39 -26.09 -5.79
C SER A 37 -7.18 -24.92 -5.17
N LEU A 38 -6.52 -23.94 -4.57
CA LEU A 38 -7.18 -22.77 -4.00
C LEU A 38 -7.86 -21.92 -5.06
N LYS A 39 -9.12 -21.59 -4.82
CA LYS A 39 -9.92 -20.70 -5.65
C LYS A 39 -10.21 -19.40 -4.90
N PHE A 40 -10.11 -18.30 -5.59
CA PHE A 40 -10.32 -16.98 -5.02
C PHE A 40 -11.33 -16.18 -5.84
N ASP A 41 -12.28 -15.56 -5.16
CA ASP A 41 -13.21 -14.58 -5.71
C ASP A 41 -12.89 -13.20 -5.13
N ILE A 42 -12.74 -12.19 -5.98
CA ILE A 42 -12.34 -10.84 -5.59
C ILE A 42 -13.56 -9.93 -5.60
N GLU A 43 -13.91 -9.39 -4.42
CA GLU A 43 -14.91 -8.35 -4.27
C GLU A 43 -14.24 -6.97 -4.20
N LYS A 44 -14.52 -6.11 -5.19
CA LYS A 44 -14.09 -4.72 -5.18
C LYS A 44 -15.01 -3.89 -4.31
N ILE A 45 -14.46 -3.29 -3.26
CA ILE A 45 -15.20 -2.48 -2.28
C ILE A 45 -14.78 -1.03 -2.44
N THR A 46 -15.73 -0.14 -2.70
CA THR A 46 -15.49 1.31 -2.73
C THR A 46 -15.42 1.85 -1.32
N THR A 47 -14.39 2.63 -1.02
CA THR A 47 -14.18 3.23 0.30
C THR A 47 -14.42 4.75 0.26
N LYS A 48 -14.65 5.37 1.43
CA LYS A 48 -14.77 6.82 1.54
C LYS A 48 -13.54 7.55 1.00
N GLY A 49 -12.35 6.98 1.20
CA GLY A 49 -11.11 7.54 0.67
C GLY A 49 -11.01 7.54 -0.86
N ASP A 50 -11.81 6.70 -1.55
CA ASP A 50 -11.89 6.67 -3.01
C ASP A 50 -12.82 7.76 -3.57
N THR A 51 -13.84 8.16 -2.80
CA THR A 51 -14.89 9.12 -3.23
C THR A 51 -14.65 10.55 -2.75
N ASP A 52 -13.99 10.73 -1.60
CA ASP A 52 -13.71 12.04 -1.04
C ASP A 52 -12.46 12.67 -1.67
N THR A 53 -12.61 13.84 -2.27
CA THR A 53 -11.54 14.56 -2.99
C THR A 53 -10.78 15.56 -2.12
N ARG A 54 -11.15 15.77 -0.86
CA ARG A 54 -10.46 16.70 0.05
C ARG A 54 -9.02 16.23 0.33
N PRO A 55 -8.07 17.15 0.65
CA PRO A 55 -6.73 16.80 1.07
C PRO A 55 -6.75 15.79 2.22
N LEU A 56 -5.87 14.75 2.17
CA LEU A 56 -5.85 13.67 3.18
C LEU A 56 -5.63 14.18 4.61
N PHE A 57 -4.90 15.29 4.78
CA PHE A 57 -4.64 15.89 6.08
C PHE A 57 -5.82 16.65 6.67
N GLU A 58 -6.85 16.98 5.87
CA GLU A 58 -8.11 17.57 6.30
C GLU A 58 -9.16 16.51 6.67
N MET A 59 -8.88 15.26 6.41
CA MET A 59 -9.77 14.15 6.74
C MET A 59 -9.50 13.70 8.18
N GLU A 60 -10.45 13.98 9.07
CA GLU A 60 -10.34 13.67 10.51
C GLU A 60 -10.28 12.17 10.86
N GLN A 61 -10.55 11.27 9.91
CA GLN A 61 -10.69 9.84 10.19
C GLN A 61 -9.48 9.05 9.73
N LYS A 62 -8.79 8.39 10.68
CA LYS A 62 -7.85 7.31 10.40
C LYS A 62 -8.62 6.11 9.80
N GLY A 63 -7.99 5.38 8.88
CA GLY A 63 -8.58 4.16 8.31
C GLY A 63 -9.67 4.41 7.26
N ILE A 64 -9.65 5.56 6.56
CA ILE A 64 -10.64 5.90 5.53
C ILE A 64 -10.59 5.01 4.28
N PHE A 65 -9.55 4.22 4.11
CA PHE A 65 -9.37 3.29 3.00
C PHE A 65 -9.63 1.84 3.39
N GLU A 66 -9.68 1.53 4.69
CA GLU A 66 -9.74 0.17 5.22
C GLU A 66 -11.09 -0.15 5.84
N LYS A 67 -11.78 0.82 6.46
CA LYS A 67 -13.00 0.59 7.27
C LYS A 67 -14.10 -0.20 6.58
N GLU A 68 -14.43 0.13 5.34
CA GLU A 68 -15.49 -0.55 4.60
C GLU A 68 -15.08 -1.99 4.23
N ILE A 69 -13.79 -2.22 4.00
CA ILE A 69 -13.25 -3.54 3.68
C ILE A 69 -13.19 -4.39 4.96
N ASP A 70 -12.67 -3.84 6.05
CA ASP A 70 -12.60 -4.50 7.35
C ASP A 70 -14.00 -4.86 7.85
N ARG A 71 -14.97 -3.96 7.65
CA ARG A 71 -16.38 -4.24 7.93
C ARG A 71 -16.91 -5.41 7.10
N ALA A 72 -16.56 -5.50 5.82
CA ALA A 72 -16.96 -6.64 4.98
C ALA A 72 -16.36 -7.96 5.48
N VAL A 73 -15.14 -7.94 6.05
CA VAL A 73 -14.51 -9.11 6.68
C VAL A 73 -15.26 -9.47 7.97
N SER A 74 -15.52 -8.52 8.87
CA SER A 74 -16.21 -8.76 10.14
C SER A 74 -17.64 -9.25 9.94
N GLU A 75 -18.36 -8.73 8.94
CA GLU A 75 -19.72 -9.14 8.53
C GLU A 75 -19.75 -10.47 7.74
N LYS A 76 -18.62 -11.14 7.54
CA LYS A 76 -18.50 -12.43 6.81
C LYS A 76 -18.87 -12.33 5.32
N ARG A 77 -18.91 -11.13 4.75
CA ARG A 77 -19.16 -10.92 3.33
C ARG A 77 -17.95 -11.35 2.48
N VAL A 78 -16.75 -11.16 3.03
CA VAL A 78 -15.49 -11.68 2.50
C VAL A 78 -14.73 -12.40 3.62
N ASP A 79 -13.81 -13.29 3.26
CA ASP A 79 -13.04 -14.10 4.23
C ASP A 79 -11.82 -13.33 4.76
N PHE A 80 -11.15 -12.58 3.90
CA PHE A 80 -9.98 -11.79 4.27
C PHE A 80 -9.81 -10.58 3.35
N ALA A 81 -8.91 -9.69 3.75
CA ALA A 81 -8.54 -8.49 3.01
C ALA A 81 -7.03 -8.30 2.97
N VAL A 82 -6.53 -7.61 1.94
CA VAL A 82 -5.11 -7.26 1.77
C VAL A 82 -4.95 -5.75 1.85
N HIS A 83 -4.16 -5.28 2.81
CA HIS A 83 -3.88 -3.86 3.03
C HIS A 83 -2.38 -3.56 2.99
N SER A 84 -2.01 -2.34 2.62
CA SER A 84 -0.68 -1.82 2.94
C SER A 84 -0.57 -1.67 4.46
N MET A 85 0.40 -2.28 5.10
CA MET A 85 0.57 -2.27 6.56
C MET A 85 0.59 -0.85 7.14
N LYS A 86 1.18 0.12 6.44
CA LYS A 86 1.28 1.52 6.88
C LYS A 86 -0.07 2.24 6.98
N ASP A 87 -1.10 1.71 6.31
CA ASP A 87 -2.44 2.30 6.24
C ASP A 87 -3.38 1.64 7.28
N VAL A 88 -2.98 0.48 7.83
CA VAL A 88 -3.72 -0.24 8.88
C VAL A 88 -3.72 0.59 10.17
N PRO A 89 -4.87 0.78 10.81
CA PRO A 89 -4.95 1.52 12.07
C PRO A 89 -4.23 0.77 13.19
N SER A 90 -3.72 1.50 14.19
CA SER A 90 -3.03 0.93 15.36
C SER A 90 -3.93 0.02 16.23
N THR A 91 -5.24 0.17 16.10
CA THR A 91 -6.25 -0.66 16.79
C THR A 91 -7.23 -1.16 15.75
N LEU A 92 -7.26 -2.47 15.56
CA LEU A 92 -8.26 -3.15 14.72
C LEU A 92 -9.56 -3.35 15.50
N ASP A 93 -10.65 -3.63 14.78
CA ASP A 93 -11.86 -4.18 15.39
C ASP A 93 -11.53 -5.46 16.15
N SER A 94 -12.15 -5.66 17.30
CA SER A 94 -11.88 -6.80 18.19
C SER A 94 -12.18 -8.16 17.57
N SER A 95 -13.00 -8.21 16.52
CA SER A 95 -13.30 -9.42 15.74
C SER A 95 -12.26 -9.75 14.67
N LEU A 96 -11.30 -8.85 14.41
CA LEU A 96 -10.33 -8.96 13.34
C LEU A 96 -8.91 -9.17 13.88
N THR A 97 -8.08 -9.78 13.05
CA THR A 97 -6.65 -9.96 13.31
C THR A 97 -5.82 -9.81 12.04
N ILE A 98 -4.58 -9.38 12.18
CA ILE A 98 -3.57 -9.52 11.13
C ILE A 98 -3.12 -11.00 11.17
N ALA A 99 -3.64 -11.79 10.25
CA ALA A 99 -3.36 -13.23 10.21
C ALA A 99 -2.00 -13.55 9.60
N CYS A 100 -1.50 -12.68 8.72
CA CYS A 100 -0.26 -12.91 7.99
C CYS A 100 0.37 -11.59 7.54
N VAL A 101 1.69 -11.53 7.64
CA VAL A 101 2.54 -10.50 7.00
C VAL A 101 3.48 -11.23 6.05
N PRO A 102 3.22 -11.22 4.73
CA PRO A 102 4.09 -11.88 3.77
C PRO A 102 5.38 -11.08 3.54
N LYS A 103 6.30 -11.63 2.74
CA LYS A 103 7.60 -11.02 2.45
C LYS A 103 7.46 -9.54 2.09
N ARG A 104 8.15 -8.72 2.86
CA ARG A 104 8.15 -7.27 2.75
C ARG A 104 8.90 -6.81 1.50
N GLU A 105 8.34 -5.85 0.80
CA GLU A 105 8.99 -5.10 -0.26
C GLU A 105 9.81 -3.93 0.35
N SER A 106 10.60 -3.25 -0.47
CA SER A 106 11.43 -2.12 -0.03
C SER A 106 10.65 -1.09 0.80
N ALA A 107 11.17 -0.74 1.96
CA ALA A 107 10.61 0.32 2.80
C ALA A 107 10.99 1.73 2.33
N ASN A 108 11.92 1.87 1.39
CA ASN A 108 12.43 3.17 0.95
C ASN A 108 11.33 4.02 0.30
N ASP A 109 11.46 5.34 0.48
CA ASP A 109 10.87 6.31 -0.41
C ASP A 109 11.80 6.55 -1.62
N VAL A 110 11.25 7.03 -2.71
CA VAL A 110 12.00 7.39 -3.93
C VAL A 110 11.55 8.75 -4.43
N LEU A 111 12.48 9.50 -4.96
CA LEU A 111 12.21 10.72 -5.74
C LEU A 111 12.18 10.34 -7.21
N ILE A 112 11.10 10.71 -7.89
CA ILE A 112 10.93 10.56 -9.34
C ILE A 112 11.00 11.93 -9.98
N THR A 113 11.86 12.09 -10.96
CA THR A 113 11.98 13.26 -11.82
C THR A 113 12.17 12.80 -13.26
N ASN A 114 11.89 13.64 -14.25
CA ASN A 114 12.10 13.29 -15.67
C ASN A 114 13.57 12.98 -15.98
N GLU A 115 14.48 13.75 -15.39
CA GLU A 115 15.92 13.67 -15.64
C GLU A 115 16.60 12.60 -14.76
N GLY A 116 15.94 12.12 -13.70
CA GLY A 116 16.51 11.16 -12.75
C GLY A 116 17.35 11.81 -11.64
N PHE A 117 17.09 13.09 -11.32
CA PHE A 117 17.78 13.79 -10.24
C PHE A 117 17.57 13.08 -8.88
N SER A 118 18.62 13.14 -8.05
CA SER A 118 18.52 12.85 -6.61
C SER A 118 17.96 14.05 -5.85
N LEU A 119 17.63 13.85 -4.57
CA LEU A 119 17.18 14.96 -3.72
C LEU A 119 18.28 16.04 -3.57
N ASP A 120 19.55 15.64 -3.62
CA ASP A 120 20.68 16.56 -3.50
C ASP A 120 20.96 17.32 -4.81
N SER A 121 20.65 16.73 -5.97
CA SER A 121 20.95 17.29 -7.30
C SER A 121 19.79 17.96 -8.00
N ILE A 122 18.56 17.80 -7.51
CA ILE A 122 17.39 18.49 -8.09
C ILE A 122 17.59 20.02 -7.99
N PRO A 123 17.33 20.80 -9.05
CA PRO A 123 17.56 22.25 -9.06
C PRO A 123 16.85 23.00 -7.93
N SER A 124 17.49 24.06 -7.40
CA SER A 124 16.88 24.95 -6.42
C SER A 124 15.60 25.58 -6.97
N GLY A 125 14.60 25.79 -6.12
CA GLY A 125 13.28 26.31 -6.50
C GLY A 125 12.35 25.29 -7.15
N SER A 126 12.81 24.04 -7.42
CA SER A 126 11.95 22.99 -7.99
C SER A 126 10.75 22.67 -7.11
N THR A 127 9.64 22.33 -7.76
CA THR A 127 8.41 21.90 -7.09
C THR A 127 8.37 20.38 -6.95
N VAL A 128 8.30 19.88 -5.70
CA VAL A 128 8.21 18.44 -5.37
C VAL A 128 6.83 18.13 -4.79
N GLY A 129 6.12 17.20 -5.45
CA GLY A 129 4.78 16.78 -5.04
C GLY A 129 4.83 15.72 -3.92
N SER A 130 4.12 16.00 -2.81
CA SER A 130 3.87 15.02 -1.75
C SER A 130 2.60 15.36 -0.97
N SER A 131 1.71 14.37 -0.75
CA SER A 131 0.55 14.52 0.16
C SER A 131 0.83 13.96 1.55
N SER A 132 2.04 13.48 1.80
CA SER A 132 2.47 12.98 3.11
C SER A 132 3.18 14.09 3.87
N LEU A 133 2.61 14.49 5.02
CA LEU A 133 3.24 15.47 5.90
C LEU A 133 4.63 15.01 6.35
N ARG A 134 4.79 13.71 6.66
CA ARG A 134 6.09 13.10 6.99
C ARG A 134 7.14 13.38 5.91
N ARG A 135 6.79 13.16 4.64
CA ARG A 135 7.70 13.41 3.51
C ARG A 135 7.94 14.89 3.31
N ALA A 136 6.89 15.70 3.35
CA ALA A 136 7.00 17.15 3.16
C ALA A 136 7.98 17.78 4.16
N VAL A 137 7.84 17.46 5.46
CA VAL A 137 8.72 17.96 6.50
C VAL A 137 10.17 17.53 6.27
N GLN A 138 10.42 16.27 5.91
CA GLN A 138 11.77 15.76 5.67
C GLN A 138 12.42 16.40 4.42
N ILE A 139 11.64 16.60 3.35
CA ILE A 139 12.12 17.33 2.16
C ILE A 139 12.48 18.76 2.53
N SER A 140 11.58 19.51 3.16
CA SER A 140 11.80 20.91 3.52
C SER A 140 12.96 21.09 4.51
N ARG A 141 13.20 20.11 5.39
CA ARG A 141 14.34 20.13 6.32
C ARG A 141 15.67 19.93 5.58
N LYS A 142 15.73 18.98 4.64
CA LYS A 142 16.96 18.67 3.88
C LYS A 142 17.23 19.69 2.76
N ARG A 143 16.15 20.16 2.12
CA ARG A 143 16.19 21.08 0.97
C ARG A 143 15.14 22.20 1.15
N PRO A 144 15.44 23.21 2.01
CA PRO A 144 14.51 24.31 2.28
C PRO A 144 14.28 25.21 1.07
N ASP A 145 15.11 25.09 0.06
CA ASP A 145 15.02 25.78 -1.23
C ASP A 145 14.00 25.16 -2.20
N LEU A 146 13.43 24.00 -1.88
CA LEU A 146 12.41 23.34 -2.71
C LEU A 146 10.98 23.75 -2.32
N ASN A 147 10.10 23.78 -3.31
CA ASN A 147 8.67 24.04 -3.10
C ASN A 147 7.91 22.73 -2.96
N VAL A 148 7.52 22.34 -1.74
CA VAL A 148 6.73 21.13 -1.54
C VAL A 148 5.24 21.43 -1.69
N LYS A 149 4.56 20.74 -2.62
CA LYS A 149 3.13 20.92 -2.88
C LYS A 149 2.34 19.62 -2.68
N PRO A 150 1.12 19.68 -2.13
CA PRO A 150 0.25 18.52 -2.05
C PRO A 150 -0.13 18.02 -3.45
N ILE A 151 -0.13 16.68 -3.63
CA ILE A 151 -0.49 16.04 -4.90
C ILE A 151 -1.46 14.89 -4.66
N ARG A 152 -2.52 14.80 -5.43
CA ARG A 152 -3.50 13.73 -5.41
C ARG A 152 -3.52 12.89 -6.69
N GLY A 153 -4.19 11.75 -6.60
CA GLY A 153 -4.32 10.73 -7.62
C GLY A 153 -3.61 9.43 -7.23
N ASN A 154 -3.80 8.40 -8.02
CA ASN A 154 -3.05 7.16 -7.91
C ASN A 154 -1.57 7.37 -8.34
N ILE A 155 -0.76 6.33 -8.24
CA ILE A 155 0.69 6.41 -8.56
C ILE A 155 0.90 6.89 -10.00
N GLU A 156 0.20 6.31 -10.97
CA GLU A 156 0.32 6.67 -12.40
C GLU A 156 -0.08 8.11 -12.65
N THR A 157 -1.22 8.55 -12.11
CA THR A 157 -1.66 9.95 -12.21
C THR A 157 -0.61 10.94 -11.69
N ARG A 158 0.08 10.58 -10.59
CA ARG A 158 1.11 11.43 -9.99
C ARG A 158 2.38 11.44 -10.85
N ILE A 159 2.80 10.30 -11.37
CA ILE A 159 3.95 10.19 -12.28
C ILE A 159 3.70 10.99 -13.55
N ASN A 160 2.50 10.90 -14.13
CA ASN A 160 2.15 11.66 -15.33
C ASN A 160 2.27 13.17 -15.15
N LYS A 161 2.01 13.71 -13.94
CA LYS A 161 2.23 15.13 -13.66
C LYS A 161 3.71 15.54 -13.75
N VAL A 162 4.64 14.63 -13.45
CA VAL A 162 6.08 14.85 -13.66
C VAL A 162 6.40 14.78 -15.15
N ILE A 163 5.92 13.75 -15.84
CA ILE A 163 6.15 13.58 -17.29
C ILE A 163 5.64 14.80 -18.08
N GLU A 164 4.45 15.30 -17.70
CA GLU A 164 3.83 16.49 -18.29
C GLU A 164 4.44 17.82 -17.81
N LYS A 165 5.52 17.77 -17.01
CA LYS A 165 6.21 18.94 -16.43
C LYS A 165 5.30 19.90 -15.64
N LYS A 166 4.21 19.39 -15.07
CA LYS A 166 3.33 20.14 -14.15
C LYS A 166 3.96 20.33 -12.77
N ILE A 167 4.89 19.46 -12.43
CA ILE A 167 5.76 19.48 -11.24
C ILE A 167 7.11 18.87 -11.63
N ASP A 168 8.18 19.25 -10.94
CA ASP A 168 9.54 18.82 -11.25
C ASP A 168 9.87 17.44 -10.70
N GLY A 169 9.22 17.05 -9.59
CA GLY A 169 9.40 15.73 -9.01
C GLY A 169 8.29 15.32 -8.05
N ILE A 170 8.25 14.05 -7.71
CA ILE A 170 7.33 13.48 -6.70
C ILE A 170 8.05 12.49 -5.80
N VAL A 171 7.63 12.39 -4.54
CA VAL A 171 8.12 11.35 -3.63
C VAL A 171 7.06 10.29 -3.41
N LEU A 172 7.40 9.04 -3.75
CA LEU A 172 6.55 7.86 -3.62
C LEU A 172 7.25 6.77 -2.82
N ALA A 173 6.47 5.78 -2.33
CA ALA A 173 7.04 4.56 -1.77
C ALA A 173 7.53 3.65 -2.90
N LYS A 174 8.79 3.16 -2.82
CA LYS A 174 9.37 2.24 -3.81
C LYS A 174 8.51 1.00 -4.00
N ALA A 175 8.01 0.43 -2.91
CA ALA A 175 7.14 -0.75 -2.93
C ALA A 175 5.90 -0.58 -3.84
N GLY A 176 5.32 0.63 -3.92
CA GLY A 176 4.18 0.88 -4.78
C GLY A 176 4.54 0.81 -6.26
N ILE A 177 5.69 1.36 -6.63
CA ILE A 177 6.21 1.35 -7.99
C ILE A 177 6.56 -0.08 -8.42
N SER A 178 7.31 -0.80 -7.56
CA SER A 178 7.70 -2.20 -7.80
C SER A 178 6.49 -3.10 -8.03
N ARG A 179 5.46 -2.99 -7.18
CA ARG A 179 4.24 -3.83 -7.29
C ARG A 179 3.39 -3.53 -8.51
N LEU A 180 3.42 -2.30 -9.00
CA LEU A 180 2.73 -1.93 -10.24
C LEU A 180 3.56 -2.25 -11.49
N GLY A 181 4.84 -2.62 -11.34
CA GLY A 181 5.73 -2.82 -12.47
C GLY A 181 5.98 -1.56 -13.29
N VAL A 182 5.88 -0.38 -12.64
CA VAL A 182 6.09 0.90 -13.33
C VAL A 182 7.58 1.13 -13.54
N ASP A 183 7.99 1.16 -14.81
CA ASP A 183 9.34 1.55 -15.18
C ASP A 183 9.46 3.09 -15.23
N THR A 184 10.25 3.65 -14.33
CA THR A 184 10.47 5.09 -14.23
C THR A 184 11.83 5.39 -13.63
N LYS A 185 12.50 6.44 -14.13
CA LYS A 185 13.74 6.94 -13.52
C LYS A 185 13.43 7.43 -12.10
N HIS A 186 14.16 6.91 -11.12
CA HIS A 186 13.99 7.33 -9.74
C HIS A 186 15.30 7.25 -8.95
N SER A 187 15.43 8.10 -7.96
CA SER A 187 16.50 8.09 -6.96
C SER A 187 15.98 7.58 -5.64
N ILE A 188 16.69 6.63 -5.03
CA ILE A 188 16.34 6.06 -3.72
C ILE A 188 16.69 7.08 -2.64
N LEU A 189 15.74 7.36 -1.74
CA LEU A 189 15.98 8.12 -0.53
C LEU A 189 16.46 7.15 0.56
N SER A 190 17.67 7.36 1.07
CA SER A 190 18.26 6.50 2.10
C SER A 190 17.40 6.53 3.37
N LYS A 191 17.18 5.36 3.98
CA LYS A 191 16.43 5.26 5.26
C LYS A 191 17.13 5.95 6.42
N ASP A 192 18.45 6.13 6.33
CA ASP A 192 19.25 6.79 7.37
C ASP A 192 19.00 8.31 7.39
N GLU A 193 18.64 8.88 6.25
CA GLU A 193 18.39 10.31 6.09
C GLU A 193 16.91 10.66 5.88
N PHE A 194 16.13 9.71 5.35
CA PHE A 194 14.73 9.90 5.00
C PHE A 194 13.88 8.75 5.56
N LEU A 195 13.38 8.93 6.77
CA LEU A 195 12.68 7.89 7.51
C LEU A 195 11.36 7.50 6.82
N PRO A 196 11.15 6.21 6.51
CA PRO A 196 9.90 5.74 5.94
C PRO A 196 8.76 5.75 6.97
N SER A 197 7.53 5.56 6.50
CA SER A 197 6.40 5.28 7.38
C SER A 197 6.59 3.92 8.06
N PRO A 198 6.23 3.75 9.34
CA PRO A 198 6.12 2.43 9.96
C PRO A 198 5.28 1.48 9.07
N GLY A 199 5.71 0.25 8.91
CA GLY A 199 5.04 -0.73 8.05
C GLY A 199 5.14 -0.48 6.54
N GLN A 200 5.85 0.56 6.07
CA GLN A 200 6.00 0.80 4.64
C GLN A 200 6.70 -0.37 3.94
N GLY A 201 6.16 -0.81 2.82
CA GLY A 201 6.63 -1.97 2.06
C GLY A 201 5.99 -3.30 2.50
N ALA A 202 5.53 -3.43 3.73
CA ALA A 202 4.82 -4.61 4.20
C ALA A 202 3.33 -4.59 3.77
N LEU A 203 2.75 -5.77 3.63
CA LEU A 203 1.32 -5.99 3.51
C LEU A 203 0.80 -6.60 4.82
N ALA A 204 -0.42 -6.23 5.20
CA ALA A 204 -1.17 -6.89 6.24
C ALA A 204 -2.33 -7.66 5.61
N ILE A 205 -2.42 -8.95 5.90
CA ILE A 205 -3.58 -9.74 5.50
C ILE A 205 -4.46 -9.92 6.72
N ILE A 206 -5.65 -9.33 6.66
CA ILE A 206 -6.59 -9.24 7.78
C ILE A 206 -7.74 -10.23 7.53
N CYS A 207 -8.08 -11.00 8.55
CA CYS A 207 -9.26 -11.85 8.57
C CYS A 207 -9.92 -11.82 9.95
N ARG A 208 -11.02 -12.54 10.13
CA ARG A 208 -11.64 -12.71 11.44
C ARG A 208 -10.74 -13.55 12.34
N ASN A 209 -10.70 -13.20 13.62
CA ASN A 209 -9.89 -13.91 14.63
C ASN A 209 -10.44 -15.30 14.97
N ASP A 210 -11.73 -15.57 14.69
CA ASP A 210 -12.40 -16.86 14.89
C ASP A 210 -12.31 -17.80 13.67
N ASP A 211 -11.80 -17.35 12.53
CA ASP A 211 -11.68 -18.15 11.30
C ASP A 211 -10.34 -18.88 11.21
N SER A 212 -10.19 -19.92 12.01
CA SER A 212 -8.95 -20.71 12.08
C SER A 212 -8.52 -21.29 10.74
N LYS A 213 -9.45 -21.67 9.86
CA LYS A 213 -9.15 -22.21 8.52
C LYS A 213 -8.52 -21.17 7.61
N THR A 214 -9.06 -19.95 7.61
CA THR A 214 -8.50 -18.84 6.86
C THR A 214 -7.13 -18.43 7.41
N ILE A 215 -6.97 -18.35 8.73
CA ILE A 215 -5.69 -18.05 9.38
C ILE A 215 -4.63 -19.10 9.00
N GLU A 216 -4.93 -20.40 9.10
CA GLU A 216 -4.00 -21.48 8.74
C GLU A 216 -3.56 -21.41 7.26
N MET A 217 -4.50 -21.14 6.37
CA MET A 217 -4.21 -20.97 4.94
C MET A 217 -3.30 -19.77 4.69
N LEU A 218 -3.57 -18.61 5.31
CA LEU A 218 -2.80 -17.38 5.14
C LEU A 218 -1.38 -17.50 5.71
N LYS A 219 -1.21 -18.18 6.86
CA LYS A 219 0.10 -18.40 7.49
C LYS A 219 1.11 -19.15 6.63
N LYS A 220 0.67 -19.85 5.59
CA LYS A 220 1.58 -20.54 4.66
C LYS A 220 2.50 -19.59 3.89
N ILE A 221 2.15 -18.32 3.78
CA ILE A 221 2.96 -17.28 3.11
C ILE A 221 3.53 -16.24 4.08
N GLU A 222 3.47 -16.49 5.39
CA GLU A 222 4.03 -15.60 6.40
C GLU A 222 5.54 -15.53 6.31
N ASP A 223 6.09 -14.33 6.38
CA ASP A 223 7.54 -14.10 6.48
C ASP A 223 7.89 -13.54 7.87
N LYS A 224 8.61 -14.34 8.66
CA LYS A 224 8.98 -13.98 10.03
C LYS A 224 9.97 -12.81 10.13
N ASN A 225 10.59 -12.42 9.01
CA ASN A 225 11.56 -11.33 8.95
C ASN A 225 10.96 -10.00 8.45
N SER A 226 9.68 -9.99 8.17
CA SER A 226 8.96 -8.84 7.60
C SER A 226 8.38 -7.92 8.67
#